data_e5b66a5dabcf0e0ed19f4252f3e3a5c6
#
_entry.id   e5b66a5dabcf0e0ed19f4252f3e3a5c6
#
_cell.length_a   1.000
_cell.length_b   1.000
_cell.length_c   1.000
_cell.angle_alpha   90.00
_cell.angle_beta   90.00
_cell.angle_gamma   90.00
#
_symmetry.space_group_name_H-M   'P 1'
#
loop_
_entity.id
_entity.type
_entity.pdbx_description
1 polymer ?
#
loop_
_entity_poly.entity_id
_entity_poly.type
_entity_poly.pdbx_seq_one_letter_code
_entity_poly.pdbx_strand_id
1 'polypeptide(L)'
;KKLIDDIGPDASRFYYLSKQADQHLDFDIGIARSNSKDNLYYYIQYAHARISSVEKKFLELGKTLPEKFNDAKFENCDDLLQIALNAQFIVKSSGESLQPHLIVYYLKDIAQNFHQFYNNVNILNADEEHKNNIMRTLIIVKSVIASSLDLLGIEPLESM
;
A
#
# COMPACT_ATOMS: atom_id res chain seq x y z
N LYS A 1 7.47 -0.94 26.37
CA LYS A 1 7.96 -2.32 26.33
C LYS A 1 6.80 -3.30 26.10
N LYS A 2 5.76 -3.26 26.93
CA LYS A 2 4.60 -4.16 26.85
C LYS A 2 3.90 -4.13 25.48
N LEU A 3 3.72 -2.94 24.85
CA LEU A 3 3.09 -2.80 23.55
C LEU A 3 3.88 -3.48 22.43
N ILE A 4 5.20 -3.28 22.40
CA ILE A 4 6.10 -3.92 21.42
C ILE A 4 6.08 -5.44 21.56
N ASP A 5 6.00 -5.94 22.80
CA ASP A 5 5.90 -7.38 23.08
C ASP A 5 4.55 -7.95 22.62
N ASP A 6 3.50 -7.10 22.58
CA ASP A 6 2.12 -7.50 22.22
C ASP A 6 1.85 -7.51 20.71
N ILE A 7 2.34 -6.51 19.96
CA ILE A 7 2.01 -6.32 18.53
C ILE A 7 3.22 -6.19 17.61
N GLY A 8 4.43 -6.27 18.16
CA GLY A 8 5.67 -6.12 17.42
C GLY A 8 6.13 -4.66 17.25
N PRO A 9 7.40 -4.45 16.86
CA PRO A 9 8.00 -3.13 16.75
C PRO A 9 7.39 -2.29 15.60
N ASP A 10 7.15 -2.88 14.44
CA ASP A 10 6.67 -2.17 13.26
C ASP A 10 5.23 -1.70 13.41
N ALA A 11 4.33 -2.56 13.90
CA ALA A 11 2.96 -2.17 14.20
C ALA A 11 2.93 -1.09 15.29
N SER A 12 3.76 -1.22 16.34
CA SER A 12 3.87 -0.20 17.38
C SER A 12 4.30 1.15 16.80
N ARG A 13 5.36 1.16 15.97
CA ARG A 13 5.86 2.37 15.29
C ARG A 13 4.79 2.99 14.41
N PHE A 14 4.10 2.18 13.61
CA PHE A 14 3.01 2.62 12.74
C PHE A 14 1.94 3.38 13.51
N TYR A 15 1.44 2.82 14.61
CA TYR A 15 0.40 3.46 15.40
C TYR A 15 0.87 4.76 16.07
N TYR A 16 2.11 4.83 16.56
CA TYR A 16 2.66 6.08 17.06
C TYR A 16 2.75 7.15 15.97
N LEU A 17 3.21 6.79 14.77
CA LEU A 17 3.34 7.71 13.63
C LEU A 17 2.00 8.08 13.00
N SER A 18 0.92 7.36 13.29
CA SER A 18 -0.41 7.64 12.76
C SER A 18 -1.11 8.84 13.42
N LYS A 19 -0.56 9.37 14.49
CA LYS A 19 -1.10 10.51 15.24
C LYS A 19 -0.21 11.72 15.11
N GLN A 20 -0.82 12.90 15.23
CA GLN A 20 -0.06 14.14 15.40
C GLN A 20 0.65 14.13 16.76
N ALA A 21 1.76 14.86 16.87
CA ALA A 21 2.60 14.85 18.06
C ALA A 21 1.89 15.36 19.34
N ASP A 22 0.88 16.21 19.18
CA ASP A 22 0.06 16.78 20.25
C ASP A 22 -1.24 16.00 20.53
N GLN A 23 -1.54 14.97 19.75
CA GLN A 23 -2.75 14.17 19.93
C GLN A 23 -2.53 13.03 20.92
N HIS A 24 -3.52 12.79 21.76
CA HIS A 24 -3.54 11.62 22.62
C HIS A 24 -3.70 10.33 21.79
N LEU A 25 -2.83 9.36 22.07
CA LEU A 25 -2.91 8.06 21.42
C LEU A 25 -3.88 7.16 22.18
N ASP A 26 -5.14 7.12 21.72
CA ASP A 26 -6.07 6.07 22.09
C ASP A 26 -5.79 4.81 21.26
N PHE A 27 -5.44 3.74 21.94
CA PHE A 27 -4.94 2.54 21.33
C PHE A 27 -5.74 1.30 21.74
N ASP A 28 -6.45 0.71 20.77
CA ASP A 28 -7.14 -0.57 20.95
C ASP A 28 -6.20 -1.72 20.57
N ILE A 29 -5.67 -2.41 21.57
CA ILE A 29 -4.79 -3.58 21.39
C ILE A 29 -5.52 -4.72 20.66
N GLY A 30 -6.83 -4.87 20.86
CA GLY A 30 -7.63 -5.89 20.21
C GLY A 30 -7.69 -5.68 18.70
N ILE A 31 -7.96 -4.45 18.27
CA ILE A 31 -7.93 -4.07 16.85
C ILE A 31 -6.52 -4.27 16.28
N ALA A 32 -5.49 -3.81 16.97
CA ALA A 32 -4.10 -3.89 16.51
C ALA A 32 -3.58 -5.32 16.36
N ARG A 33 -4.17 -6.29 17.04
CA ARG A 33 -3.85 -7.72 16.90
C ARG A 33 -4.71 -8.42 15.85
N SER A 34 -5.76 -7.79 15.36
CA SER A 34 -6.70 -8.43 14.45
C SER A 34 -6.16 -8.46 13.01
N ASN A 35 -6.50 -9.53 12.29
CA ASN A 35 -6.28 -9.64 10.85
C ASN A 35 -7.51 -9.13 10.08
N SER A 36 -8.02 -7.96 10.45
CA SER A 36 -9.20 -7.35 9.87
C SER A 36 -8.89 -6.02 9.20
N LYS A 37 -9.83 -5.54 8.38
CA LYS A 37 -9.74 -4.22 7.75
C LYS A 37 -9.73 -3.05 8.75
N ASP A 38 -10.15 -3.29 10.00
CA ASP A 38 -10.16 -2.28 11.06
C ASP A 38 -8.75 -2.05 11.63
N ASN A 39 -7.86 -3.03 11.47
CA ASN A 39 -6.44 -2.89 11.72
C ASN A 39 -5.76 -2.23 10.51
N LEU A 40 -5.54 -0.93 10.58
CA LEU A 40 -4.98 -0.16 9.48
C LEU A 40 -3.57 -0.62 9.08
N TYR A 41 -2.73 -1.01 10.04
CA TYR A 41 -1.40 -1.56 9.76
C TYR A 41 -1.51 -2.84 8.92
N TYR A 42 -2.34 -3.79 9.36
CA TYR A 42 -2.60 -5.03 8.62
C TYR A 42 -3.16 -4.74 7.22
N TYR A 43 -4.11 -3.82 7.12
CA TYR A 43 -4.78 -3.48 5.86
C TYR A 43 -3.82 -2.94 4.79
N ILE A 44 -2.86 -2.11 5.20
CA ILE A 44 -1.82 -1.57 4.31
C ILE A 44 -0.82 -2.67 3.90
N GLN A 45 -0.33 -3.45 4.85
CA GLN A 45 0.57 -4.58 4.59
C GLN A 45 -0.09 -5.61 3.66
N TYR A 46 -1.38 -5.88 3.87
CA TYR A 46 -2.14 -6.78 3.02
C TYR A 46 -2.27 -6.27 1.57
N ALA A 47 -2.35 -4.96 1.34
CA ALA A 47 -2.32 -4.40 -0.01
C ALA A 47 -0.99 -4.73 -0.71
N HIS A 48 0.15 -4.52 -0.04
CA HIS A 48 1.48 -4.83 -0.58
C HIS A 48 1.64 -6.34 -0.87
N ALA A 49 1.34 -7.19 0.10
CA ALA A 49 1.43 -8.65 -0.04
C ALA A 49 0.52 -9.19 -1.14
N ARG A 50 -0.67 -8.60 -1.33
CA ARG A 50 -1.61 -8.99 -2.37
C ARG A 50 -1.09 -8.64 -3.76
N ILE A 51 -0.48 -7.47 -3.96
CA ILE A 51 0.17 -7.12 -5.23
C ILE A 51 1.33 -8.09 -5.51
N SER A 52 2.16 -8.38 -4.52
CA SER A 52 3.25 -9.36 -4.65
C SER A 52 2.75 -10.73 -5.10
N SER A 53 1.61 -11.17 -4.57
CA SER A 53 0.97 -12.42 -4.99
C SER A 53 0.47 -12.37 -6.43
N VAL A 54 -0.03 -11.22 -6.91
CA VAL A 54 -0.44 -11.03 -8.32
C VAL A 54 0.78 -11.08 -9.24
N GLU A 55 1.86 -10.36 -8.89
CA GLU A 55 3.13 -10.40 -9.64
C GLU A 55 3.67 -11.82 -9.78
N LYS A 56 3.69 -12.56 -8.66
CA LYS A 56 4.15 -13.95 -8.65
C LYS A 56 3.33 -14.83 -9.59
N LYS A 57 2.01 -14.74 -9.52
CA LYS A 57 1.11 -15.49 -10.42
C LYS A 57 1.33 -15.11 -11.89
N PHE A 58 1.56 -13.83 -12.17
CA PHE A 58 1.82 -13.36 -13.52
C PHE A 58 3.10 -13.97 -14.11
N LEU A 59 4.15 -14.05 -13.30
CA LEU A 59 5.42 -14.70 -13.66
C LEU A 59 5.26 -16.23 -13.83
N GLU A 60 4.49 -16.88 -12.96
CA GLU A 60 4.21 -18.33 -13.05
C GLU A 60 3.44 -18.70 -14.34
N LEU A 61 2.72 -17.76 -14.94
CA LEU A 61 2.09 -17.92 -16.26
C LEU A 61 3.07 -17.75 -17.42
N GLY A 62 4.37 -17.65 -17.16
CA GLY A 62 5.43 -17.46 -18.17
C GLY A 62 5.48 -16.06 -18.78
N LYS A 63 4.83 -15.07 -18.14
CA LYS A 63 4.83 -13.67 -18.58
C LYS A 63 5.96 -12.89 -17.92
N THR A 64 6.41 -11.83 -18.56
CA THR A 64 7.39 -10.88 -18.01
C THR A 64 6.67 -9.65 -17.47
N LEU A 65 7.16 -9.13 -16.33
CA LEU A 65 6.61 -7.89 -15.78
C LEU A 65 6.88 -6.71 -16.74
N PRO A 66 5.88 -5.88 -17.02
CA PRO A 66 6.03 -4.78 -17.97
C PRO A 66 6.90 -3.65 -17.39
N GLU A 67 7.89 -3.21 -18.16
CA GLU A 67 8.74 -2.06 -17.81
C GLU A 67 8.11 -0.72 -18.21
N LYS A 68 7.21 -0.71 -19.18
CA LYS A 68 6.56 0.49 -19.73
C LYS A 68 5.08 0.25 -19.91
N PHE A 69 4.32 1.34 -19.90
CA PHE A 69 2.94 1.34 -20.37
C PHE A 69 2.91 1.15 -21.88
N ASN A 70 1.84 0.56 -22.39
CA ASN A 70 1.51 0.51 -23.82
C ASN A 70 0.45 1.56 -24.17
N ASP A 71 0.06 1.65 -25.45
CA ASP A 71 -0.90 2.64 -25.95
C ASP A 71 -2.37 2.27 -25.66
N ALA A 72 -2.63 1.15 -25.00
CA ALA A 72 -3.99 0.77 -24.60
C ALA A 72 -4.55 1.75 -23.55
N LYS A 73 -5.88 1.90 -23.53
CA LYS A 73 -6.55 2.72 -22.53
C LYS A 73 -6.26 2.24 -21.12
N PHE A 74 -6.16 3.19 -20.19
CA PHE A 74 -5.98 2.94 -18.75
C PHE A 74 -7.30 2.57 -18.04
N GLU A 75 -8.17 1.81 -18.68
CA GLU A 75 -9.48 1.49 -18.12
C GLU A 75 -9.35 0.96 -16.70
N ASN A 76 -10.05 1.63 -15.77
CA ASN A 76 -10.15 1.31 -14.34
C ASN A 76 -8.87 1.47 -13.50
N CYS A 77 -7.72 1.85 -14.04
CA CYS A 77 -6.51 2.04 -13.24
C CYS A 77 -6.01 3.48 -13.14
N ASP A 78 -6.67 4.44 -13.81
CA ASP A 78 -6.29 5.85 -13.82
C ASP A 78 -6.28 6.46 -12.42
N ASP A 79 -7.35 6.27 -11.66
CA ASP A 79 -7.49 6.82 -10.30
C ASP A 79 -6.40 6.28 -9.38
N LEU A 80 -6.14 4.97 -9.44
CA LEU A 80 -5.11 4.31 -8.62
C LEU A 80 -3.71 4.80 -8.99
N LEU A 81 -3.43 4.96 -10.28
CA LEU A 81 -2.16 5.50 -10.77
C LEU A 81 -1.98 6.96 -10.35
N GLN A 82 -3.04 7.78 -10.46
CA GLN A 82 -2.99 9.17 -10.04
C GLN A 82 -2.70 9.33 -8.54
N ILE A 83 -3.32 8.50 -7.70
CA ILE A 83 -3.04 8.47 -6.26
C ILE A 83 -1.57 8.10 -6.03
N ALA A 84 -1.05 7.08 -6.73
CA ALA A 84 0.34 6.67 -6.60
C ALA A 84 1.32 7.80 -6.99
N LEU A 85 1.03 8.55 -8.05
CA LEU A 85 1.86 9.68 -8.49
C LEU A 85 1.89 10.86 -7.51
N ASN A 86 0.91 10.97 -6.61
CA ASN A 86 0.90 12.00 -5.56
C ASN A 86 1.90 11.74 -4.42
N ALA A 87 2.51 10.57 -4.35
CA ALA A 87 3.44 10.19 -3.29
C ALA A 87 4.54 11.26 -3.04
N GLN A 88 5.15 11.77 -4.11
CA GLN A 88 6.23 12.76 -4.02
C GLN A 88 5.79 14.05 -3.30
N PHE A 89 4.56 14.50 -3.52
CA PHE A 89 4.03 15.71 -2.88
C PHE A 89 3.74 15.46 -1.40
N ILE A 90 3.21 14.29 -1.07
CA ILE A 90 2.92 13.90 0.32
C ILE A 90 4.23 13.76 1.11
N VAL A 91 5.23 13.08 0.57
CA VAL A 91 6.55 12.91 1.21
C VAL A 91 7.20 14.26 1.44
N LYS A 92 7.19 15.15 0.42
CA LYS A 92 7.71 16.51 0.55
C LYS A 92 6.98 17.30 1.65
N SER A 93 5.66 17.30 1.62
CA SER A 93 4.82 18.01 2.61
C SER A 93 5.07 17.48 4.03
N SER A 94 5.13 16.15 4.18
CA SER A 94 5.41 15.50 5.46
C SER A 94 6.78 15.90 6.02
N GLY A 95 7.81 15.92 5.17
CA GLY A 95 9.16 16.31 5.56
C GLY A 95 9.27 17.79 5.94
N GLU A 96 8.69 18.69 5.14
CA GLU A 96 8.71 20.13 5.38
C GLU A 96 7.94 20.53 6.66
N SER A 97 6.84 19.84 6.95
CA SER A 97 5.99 20.10 8.12
C SER A 97 6.36 19.27 9.36
N LEU A 98 7.28 18.31 9.24
CA LEU A 98 7.63 17.34 10.29
C LEU A 98 6.41 16.53 10.79
N GLN A 99 5.53 16.15 9.88
CA GLN A 99 4.27 15.48 10.17
C GLN A 99 4.21 14.09 9.52
N PRO A 100 4.83 13.05 10.09
CA PRO A 100 4.87 11.70 9.50
C PRO A 100 3.49 11.04 9.34
N HIS A 101 2.47 11.44 10.12
CA HIS A 101 1.11 10.94 10.00
C HIS A 101 0.49 11.21 8.61
N LEU A 102 0.98 12.19 7.85
CA LEU A 102 0.54 12.44 6.48
C LEU A 102 0.87 11.27 5.55
N ILE A 103 2.04 10.62 5.75
CA ILE A 103 2.42 9.41 5.02
C ILE A 103 1.49 8.25 5.41
N VAL A 104 1.12 8.13 6.69
CA VAL A 104 0.19 7.07 7.15
C VAL A 104 -1.19 7.25 6.53
N TYR A 105 -1.71 8.47 6.47
CA TYR A 105 -3.00 8.76 5.83
C TYR A 105 -2.96 8.47 4.32
N TYR A 106 -1.88 8.85 3.68
CA TYR A 106 -1.67 8.52 2.26
C TYR A 106 -1.62 7.01 2.02
N LEU A 107 -0.89 6.25 2.86
CA LEU A 107 -0.86 4.79 2.80
C LEU A 107 -2.25 4.17 2.97
N LYS A 108 -3.08 4.72 3.84
CA LYS A 108 -4.48 4.31 3.99
C LYS A 108 -5.26 4.52 2.69
N ASP A 109 -5.13 5.71 2.09
CA ASP A 109 -5.89 6.05 0.88
C ASP A 109 -5.48 5.18 -0.30
N ILE A 110 -4.18 4.98 -0.54
CA ILE A 110 -3.70 4.13 -1.63
C ILE A 110 -4.09 2.65 -1.42
N ALA A 111 -4.02 2.14 -0.19
CA ALA A 111 -4.46 0.79 0.12
C ALA A 111 -5.97 0.61 -0.09
N GLN A 112 -6.79 1.57 0.31
CA GLN A 112 -8.24 1.55 0.14
C GLN A 112 -8.61 1.52 -1.36
N ASN A 113 -8.00 2.39 -2.16
CA ASN A 113 -8.23 2.44 -3.60
C ASN A 113 -7.74 1.17 -4.30
N PHE A 114 -6.59 0.63 -3.89
CA PHE A 114 -6.10 -0.64 -4.41
C PHE A 114 -7.08 -1.80 -4.10
N HIS A 115 -7.57 -1.93 -2.88
CA HIS A 115 -8.51 -3.00 -2.52
C HIS A 115 -9.84 -2.86 -3.26
N GLN A 116 -10.33 -1.64 -3.47
CA GLN A 116 -11.51 -1.39 -4.28
C GLN A 116 -11.27 -1.77 -5.74
N PHE A 117 -10.15 -1.35 -6.33
CA PHE A 117 -9.73 -1.74 -7.68
C PHE A 117 -9.65 -3.26 -7.82
N TYR A 118 -8.95 -3.93 -6.92
CA TYR A 118 -8.75 -5.38 -6.95
C TYR A 118 -10.06 -6.18 -6.89
N ASN A 119 -11.04 -5.70 -6.14
CA ASN A 119 -12.34 -6.36 -6.02
C ASN A 119 -13.22 -6.19 -7.27
N ASN A 120 -13.00 -5.13 -8.04
CA ASN A 120 -13.81 -4.78 -9.21
C ASN A 120 -13.18 -5.23 -10.54
N VAL A 121 -11.88 -5.46 -10.57
CA VAL A 121 -11.13 -5.78 -11.79
C VAL A 121 -10.61 -7.21 -11.74
N ASN A 122 -11.02 -8.03 -12.70
CA ASN A 122 -10.45 -9.37 -12.87
C ASN A 122 -9.14 -9.28 -13.65
N ILE A 123 -8.05 -9.06 -12.95
CA ILE A 123 -6.71 -8.77 -13.51
C ILE A 123 -6.23 -9.90 -14.44
N LEU A 124 -6.45 -11.15 -14.05
CA LEU A 124 -5.97 -12.30 -14.82
C LEU A 124 -6.77 -12.58 -16.09
N ASN A 125 -8.01 -12.10 -16.17
CA ASN A 125 -8.90 -12.28 -17.31
C ASN A 125 -9.04 -11.02 -18.18
N ALA A 126 -8.32 -9.94 -17.89
CA ALA A 126 -8.27 -8.77 -18.75
C ALA A 126 -7.58 -9.10 -20.09
N ASP A 127 -7.92 -8.36 -21.14
CA ASP A 127 -7.23 -8.47 -22.43
C ASP A 127 -5.74 -8.18 -22.27
N GLU A 128 -4.89 -8.83 -23.06
CA GLU A 128 -3.43 -8.75 -22.92
C GLU A 128 -2.89 -7.30 -22.97
N GLU A 129 -3.50 -6.44 -23.80
CA GLU A 129 -3.11 -5.03 -23.87
C GLU A 129 -3.41 -4.26 -22.58
N HIS A 130 -4.63 -4.43 -22.05
CA HIS A 130 -5.04 -3.81 -20.78
C HIS A 130 -4.28 -4.40 -19.59
N LYS A 131 -4.04 -5.71 -19.62
CA LYS A 131 -3.29 -6.42 -18.56
C LYS A 131 -1.88 -5.84 -18.36
N ASN A 132 -1.21 -5.43 -19.44
CA ASN A 132 0.09 -4.78 -19.35
C ASN A 132 0.03 -3.49 -18.53
N ASN A 133 -0.92 -2.61 -18.81
CA ASN A 133 -1.08 -1.33 -18.11
C ASN A 133 -1.54 -1.54 -16.66
N ILE A 134 -2.42 -2.51 -16.40
CA ILE A 134 -2.83 -2.90 -15.04
C ILE A 134 -1.60 -3.37 -14.25
N MET A 135 -0.83 -4.32 -14.79
CA MET A 135 0.35 -4.84 -14.10
C MET A 135 1.38 -3.75 -13.84
N ARG A 136 1.62 -2.85 -14.81
CA ARG A 136 2.54 -1.72 -14.63
C ARG A 136 2.07 -0.78 -13.51
N THR A 137 0.76 -0.48 -13.46
CA THR A 137 0.17 0.31 -12.37
C THR A 137 0.37 -0.36 -11.03
N LEU A 138 0.12 -1.66 -10.92
CA LEU A 138 0.30 -2.41 -9.67
C LEU A 138 1.76 -2.42 -9.20
N ILE A 139 2.73 -2.57 -10.09
CA ILE A 139 4.16 -2.47 -9.78
C ILE A 139 4.50 -1.09 -9.19
N ILE A 140 3.98 -0.03 -9.78
CA ILE A 140 4.18 1.34 -9.27
C ILE A 140 3.53 1.49 -7.88
N VAL A 141 2.30 1.05 -7.71
CA VAL A 141 1.58 1.10 -6.43
C VAL A 141 2.33 0.33 -5.34
N LYS A 142 2.79 -0.89 -5.65
CA LYS A 142 3.61 -1.70 -4.72
C LYS A 142 4.88 -0.96 -4.30
N SER A 143 5.61 -0.41 -5.27
CA SER A 143 6.84 0.34 -5.01
C SER A 143 6.59 1.58 -4.14
N VAL A 144 5.49 2.29 -4.37
CA VAL A 144 5.10 3.47 -3.59
C VAL A 144 4.71 3.08 -2.16
N ILE A 145 3.94 1.99 -1.98
CA ILE A 145 3.60 1.48 -0.63
C ILE A 145 4.88 1.07 0.10
N ALA A 146 5.75 0.29 -0.54
CA ALA A 146 7.01 -0.16 0.06
C ALA A 146 7.91 1.02 0.47
N SER A 147 8.14 1.97 -0.43
CA SER A 147 8.96 3.15 -0.14
C SER A 147 8.36 4.02 0.98
N SER A 148 7.04 4.16 1.01
CA SER A 148 6.35 4.93 2.07
C SER A 148 6.44 4.24 3.43
N LEU A 149 6.35 2.91 3.49
CA LEU A 149 6.58 2.12 4.71
C LEU A 149 8.03 2.23 5.17
N ASP A 150 8.99 2.11 4.25
CA ASP A 150 10.43 2.24 4.54
C ASP A 150 10.78 3.61 5.13
N LEU A 151 10.20 4.70 4.59
CA LEU A 151 10.34 6.05 5.16
C LEU A 151 9.84 6.15 6.61
N LEU A 152 8.87 5.33 6.99
CA LEU A 152 8.38 5.22 8.37
C LEU A 152 9.21 4.21 9.20
N GLY A 153 10.24 3.59 8.62
CA GLY A 153 11.06 2.54 9.24
C GLY A 153 10.29 1.25 9.48
N ILE A 154 9.36 0.89 8.59
CA ILE A 154 8.50 -0.29 8.66
C ILE A 154 8.81 -1.18 7.45
N GLU A 155 9.03 -2.46 7.69
CA GLU A 155 9.31 -3.41 6.62
C GLU A 155 8.01 -3.78 5.86
N PRO A 156 7.98 -3.67 4.52
CA PRO A 156 6.86 -4.13 3.71
C PRO A 156 6.84 -5.66 3.63
N LEU A 157 5.68 -6.29 3.85
CA LEU A 157 5.53 -7.74 3.83
C LEU A 157 5.18 -8.24 2.43
N GLU A 158 5.96 -9.21 1.92
CA GLU A 158 5.72 -9.83 0.61
C GLU A 158 4.61 -10.91 0.65
N SER A 159 4.27 -11.41 1.83
CA SER A 159 3.24 -12.42 2.05
C SER A 159 2.61 -12.29 3.43
N MET A 160 1.33 -12.61 3.54
CA MET A 160 0.57 -12.62 4.79
C MET A 160 -0.39 -13.80 4.82
#